data_cb1cf6acbd6d924efe1e402df8b0bfc6
#
_entry.id   cb1cf6acbd6d924efe1e402df8b0bfc6
#
_cell.length_a   1.000
_cell.length_b   1.000
_cell.length_c   1.000
_cell.angle_alpha   90.00
_cell.angle_beta   90.00
_cell.angle_gamma   90.00
#
_symmetry.space_group_name_H-M   'P 1'
#
loop_
_entity.id
_entity.type
_entity.pdbx_description
1 polymer ?
#
loop_
_entity_poly.entity_id
_entity_poly.type
_entity_poly.pdbx_seq_one_letter_code
_entity_poly.pdbx_strand_id
1 'polypeptide(L)'
;MNIANVEKFMEGRKPGAIGQRKDCAVLIPLVEREDGLHILYEQRSTKMKTQPGDVCFPGGRMEPGETPAECALRETEEEIGIPAEKIRVLGQFDSIYEVSHLTMNTVIGVIEEEDLDSLKLNPKEVETVFTVPYRFFLETEPIRYEYEVVQKVDDFPYEAAGIRKDYRWRVGKNSAPIFHYGEGSDRQIIWGLTARITMWLVEKLEEAKEQKHE
;
A
#
# COMPACT_ATOMS: atom_id res chain seq x y z
N MET A 1 16.09 31.34 -23.84
CA MET A 1 14.73 30.80 -23.55
C MET A 1 13.78 32.01 -23.51
N ASN A 2 12.59 31.90 -24.11
CA ASN A 2 11.56 32.94 -24.10
C ASN A 2 10.18 32.29 -23.77
N ILE A 3 9.14 33.12 -23.62
CA ILE A 3 7.79 32.62 -23.22
C ILE A 3 7.24 31.60 -24.22
N ALA A 4 7.40 31.82 -25.53
CA ALA A 4 6.95 30.88 -26.56
C ALA A 4 7.57 29.47 -26.41
N ASN A 5 8.82 29.39 -25.94
CA ASN A 5 9.44 28.10 -25.64
C ASN A 5 8.78 27.42 -24.43
N VAL A 6 8.33 28.20 -23.42
CA VAL A 6 7.63 27.68 -22.26
C VAL A 6 6.22 27.21 -22.64
N GLU A 7 5.50 27.99 -23.45
CA GLU A 7 4.18 27.63 -23.97
C GLU A 7 4.24 26.30 -24.73
N LYS A 8 5.17 26.19 -25.70
CA LYS A 8 5.37 24.94 -26.46
C LYS A 8 5.73 23.74 -25.54
N PHE A 9 6.55 23.96 -24.52
CA PHE A 9 6.87 22.90 -23.52
C PHE A 9 5.65 22.45 -22.72
N MET A 10 4.71 23.37 -22.45
CA MET A 10 3.51 23.09 -21.68
C MET A 10 2.38 22.45 -22.50
N GLU A 11 2.43 22.55 -23.84
CA GLU A 11 1.45 21.94 -24.74
C GLU A 11 1.39 20.42 -24.53
N GLY A 12 0.24 19.91 -24.13
CA GLY A 12 0.00 18.48 -23.92
C GLY A 12 0.76 17.83 -22.76
N ARG A 13 1.50 18.63 -21.99
CA ARG A 13 2.28 18.11 -20.87
C ARG A 13 1.37 17.64 -19.73
N LYS A 14 1.50 16.38 -19.34
CA LYS A 14 0.88 15.86 -18.11
C LYS A 14 1.78 16.22 -16.92
N PRO A 15 1.19 16.77 -15.83
CA PRO A 15 1.95 17.03 -14.61
C PRO A 15 2.42 15.71 -13.97
N GLY A 16 3.58 15.77 -13.31
CA GLY A 16 4.16 14.65 -12.59
C GLY A 16 4.79 15.12 -11.27
N ALA A 17 5.25 14.20 -10.46
CA ALA A 17 5.96 14.51 -9.23
C ALA A 17 7.33 15.13 -9.53
N ILE A 18 7.74 16.10 -8.72
CA ILE A 18 9.09 16.65 -8.76
C ILE A 18 10.03 15.68 -8.02
N GLY A 19 11.13 15.33 -8.68
CA GLY A 19 12.11 14.40 -8.16
C GLY A 19 11.84 12.94 -8.56
N GLN A 20 12.77 12.07 -8.21
CA GLN A 20 12.59 10.63 -8.44
C GLN A 20 11.75 10.03 -7.32
N ARG A 21 10.68 9.32 -7.68
CA ARG A 21 9.88 8.54 -6.75
C ARG A 21 10.03 7.06 -7.08
N LYS A 22 9.89 6.23 -6.05
CA LYS A 22 9.70 4.78 -6.22
C LYS A 22 8.20 4.55 -6.28
N ASP A 23 7.71 4.24 -7.46
CA ASP A 23 6.31 3.88 -7.64
C ASP A 23 6.18 2.36 -7.48
N CYS A 24 5.32 1.96 -6.56
CA CYS A 24 4.95 0.58 -6.30
C CYS A 24 3.44 0.44 -6.46
N ALA A 25 2.98 -0.77 -6.73
CA ALA A 25 1.58 -1.09 -6.73
C ALA A 25 1.31 -2.40 -5.99
N VAL A 26 0.22 -2.45 -5.25
CA VAL A 26 -0.24 -3.64 -4.55
C VAL A 26 -1.67 -3.95 -4.94
N LEU A 27 -1.99 -5.23 -5.01
CA LEU A 27 -3.36 -5.71 -5.09
C LEU A 27 -3.95 -5.74 -3.67
N ILE A 28 -5.15 -5.26 -3.49
CA ILE A 28 -5.99 -5.56 -2.32
C ILE A 28 -6.95 -6.67 -2.75
N PRO A 29 -6.59 -7.95 -2.50
CA PRO A 29 -7.40 -9.06 -2.97
C PRO A 29 -8.58 -9.27 -2.05
N LEU A 30 -9.78 -9.23 -2.61
CA LEU A 30 -11.03 -9.53 -1.93
C LEU A 30 -11.46 -10.94 -2.30
N VAL A 31 -11.89 -11.71 -1.30
CA VAL A 31 -12.40 -13.08 -1.46
C VAL A 31 -13.76 -13.14 -0.81
N GLU A 32 -14.78 -13.57 -1.56
CA GLU A 32 -16.10 -13.84 -1.01
C GLU A 32 -16.15 -15.28 -0.48
N ARG A 33 -16.54 -15.45 0.78
CA ARG A 33 -16.66 -16.73 1.47
C ARG A 33 -18.05 -16.92 2.06
N GLU A 34 -18.36 -18.10 2.51
CA GLU A 34 -19.66 -18.40 3.14
C GLU A 34 -19.97 -17.51 4.34
N ASP A 35 -18.94 -17.11 5.10
CA ASP A 35 -19.07 -16.24 6.28
C ASP A 35 -18.91 -14.74 5.95
N GLY A 36 -18.79 -14.39 4.67
CA GLY A 36 -18.76 -13.02 4.17
C GLY A 36 -17.48 -12.64 3.42
N LEU A 37 -17.28 -11.33 3.26
CA LEU A 37 -16.12 -10.78 2.57
C LEU A 37 -14.85 -10.94 3.39
N HIS A 38 -13.78 -11.40 2.75
CA HIS A 38 -12.44 -11.50 3.31
C HIS A 38 -11.46 -10.65 2.52
N ILE A 39 -10.40 -10.23 3.19
CA ILE A 39 -9.22 -9.59 2.59
C ILE A 39 -8.06 -10.56 2.69
N LEU A 40 -7.38 -10.80 1.56
CA LEU A 40 -6.22 -11.69 1.52
C LEU A 40 -4.94 -10.88 1.78
N TYR A 41 -4.04 -11.50 2.52
CA TYR A 41 -2.71 -11.02 2.83
C TYR A 41 -1.69 -12.12 2.59
N GLU A 42 -0.45 -11.71 2.37
CA GLU A 42 0.69 -12.59 2.42
C GLU A 42 1.64 -12.21 3.55
N GLN A 43 2.38 -13.18 4.04
CA GLN A 43 3.51 -12.96 4.94
C GLN A 43 4.80 -13.10 4.14
N ARG A 44 5.63 -12.09 4.18
CA ARG A 44 6.92 -12.08 3.49
C ARG A 44 7.86 -13.13 4.07
N SER A 45 8.64 -13.77 3.20
CA SER A 45 9.62 -14.77 3.64
C SER A 45 10.62 -14.16 4.62
N THR A 46 10.90 -14.90 5.69
CA THR A 46 11.91 -14.53 6.70
C THR A 46 13.33 -14.45 6.12
N LYS A 47 13.54 -14.96 4.91
CA LYS A 47 14.82 -14.92 4.18
C LYS A 47 15.05 -13.62 3.40
N MET A 48 14.02 -12.77 3.28
CA MET A 48 14.15 -11.51 2.57
C MET A 48 15.05 -10.53 3.31
N LYS A 49 15.74 -9.67 2.54
CA LYS A 49 16.59 -8.60 3.11
C LYS A 49 15.79 -7.39 3.60
N THR A 50 14.61 -7.19 3.06
CA THR A 50 13.75 -6.03 3.35
C THR A 50 12.45 -6.53 3.93
N GLN A 51 12.12 -6.05 5.13
CA GLN A 51 10.87 -6.37 5.85
C GLN A 51 10.59 -7.88 5.94
N PRO A 52 11.56 -8.71 6.43
CA PRO A 52 11.37 -10.15 6.56
C PRO A 52 10.25 -10.45 7.57
N GLY A 53 9.32 -11.32 7.20
CA GLY A 53 8.21 -11.76 8.06
C GLY A 53 7.06 -10.75 8.18
N ASP A 54 7.14 -9.58 7.57
CA ASP A 54 6.04 -8.61 7.58
C ASP A 54 4.84 -9.14 6.79
N VAL A 55 3.66 -8.77 7.25
CA VAL A 55 2.40 -9.01 6.54
C VAL A 55 2.12 -7.86 5.58
N CYS A 56 1.85 -8.18 4.31
CA CYS A 56 1.56 -7.20 3.30
C CYS A 56 0.47 -7.68 2.31
N PHE A 57 0.11 -6.80 1.40
CA PHE A 57 -0.61 -7.16 0.20
C PHE A 57 0.37 -7.62 -0.87
N PRO A 58 -0.02 -8.56 -1.75
CA PRO A 58 0.78 -8.90 -2.92
C PRO A 58 1.07 -7.66 -3.76
N GLY A 59 2.32 -7.51 -4.20
CA GLY A 59 2.70 -6.36 -4.99
C GLY A 59 4.15 -5.94 -4.84
N GLY A 60 4.58 -5.03 -5.73
CA GLY A 60 5.96 -4.66 -5.80
C GLY A 60 6.23 -3.37 -6.55
N ARG A 61 7.43 -3.27 -7.10
CA ARG A 61 7.88 -2.08 -7.81
C ARG A 61 7.36 -2.07 -9.24
N MET A 62 6.77 -0.94 -9.65
CA MET A 62 6.34 -0.73 -11.03
C MET A 62 7.54 -0.70 -11.99
N GLU A 63 7.39 -1.38 -13.11
CA GLU A 63 8.30 -1.32 -14.23
C GLU A 63 8.01 -0.10 -15.13
N PRO A 64 9.00 0.37 -15.93
CA PRO A 64 8.79 1.50 -16.82
C PRO A 64 7.66 1.28 -17.84
N GLY A 65 6.64 2.14 -17.78
CA GLY A 65 5.48 2.08 -18.67
C GLY A 65 4.32 1.24 -18.18
N GLU A 66 4.49 0.55 -17.08
CA GLU A 66 3.48 -0.27 -16.44
C GLU A 66 2.43 0.59 -15.72
N THR A 67 1.18 0.23 -15.82
CA THR A 67 0.11 0.80 -14.99
C THR A 67 0.10 0.16 -13.60
N PRO A 68 -0.50 0.81 -12.59
CA PRO A 68 -0.63 0.20 -11.26
C PRO A 68 -1.34 -1.17 -11.28
N ALA A 69 -2.34 -1.34 -12.14
CA ALA A 69 -3.06 -2.60 -12.24
C ALA A 69 -2.19 -3.71 -12.84
N GLU A 70 -1.45 -3.41 -13.92
CA GLU A 70 -0.53 -4.37 -14.53
C GLU A 70 0.54 -4.83 -13.54
N CYS A 71 1.15 -3.88 -12.80
CA CYS A 71 2.13 -4.21 -11.77
C CYS A 71 1.54 -5.07 -10.67
N ALA A 72 0.41 -4.67 -10.09
CA ALA A 72 -0.23 -5.42 -9.01
C ALA A 72 -0.59 -6.86 -9.43
N LEU A 73 -1.06 -7.06 -10.65
CA LEU A 73 -1.40 -8.38 -11.18
C LEU A 73 -0.15 -9.23 -11.43
N ARG A 74 0.88 -8.67 -12.07
CA ARG A 74 2.15 -9.37 -12.34
C ARG A 74 2.81 -9.83 -11.04
N GLU A 75 2.96 -8.94 -10.07
CA GLU A 75 3.55 -9.28 -8.77
C GLU A 75 2.73 -10.34 -8.03
N THR A 76 1.39 -10.24 -8.07
CA THR A 76 0.51 -11.26 -7.47
C THR A 76 0.72 -12.64 -8.09
N GLU A 77 0.87 -12.72 -9.42
CA GLU A 77 1.16 -13.97 -10.10
C GLU A 77 2.55 -14.50 -9.74
N GLU A 78 3.57 -13.64 -9.66
CA GLU A 78 4.94 -13.99 -9.30
C GLU A 78 5.07 -14.46 -7.83
N GLU A 79 4.35 -13.83 -6.90
CA GLU A 79 4.42 -14.09 -5.46
C GLU A 79 3.57 -15.28 -5.01
N ILE A 80 2.30 -15.32 -5.43
CA ILE A 80 1.33 -16.31 -4.93
C ILE A 80 0.79 -17.27 -6.02
N GLY A 81 1.16 -17.05 -7.29
CA GLY A 81 0.88 -17.97 -8.39
C GLY A 81 -0.55 -17.95 -8.91
N ILE A 82 -1.32 -16.91 -8.65
CA ILE A 82 -2.65 -16.69 -9.23
C ILE A 82 -2.49 -15.95 -10.55
N PRO A 83 -2.83 -16.55 -11.70
CA PRO A 83 -2.74 -15.91 -13.01
C PRO A 83 -3.57 -14.61 -13.07
N ALA A 84 -3.03 -13.59 -13.75
CA ALA A 84 -3.68 -12.29 -13.86
C ALA A 84 -5.11 -12.37 -14.41
N GLU A 85 -5.40 -13.28 -15.34
CA GLU A 85 -6.73 -13.48 -15.93
C GLU A 85 -7.77 -14.05 -14.95
N LYS A 86 -7.34 -14.62 -13.83
CA LYS A 86 -8.21 -15.11 -12.76
C LYS A 86 -8.58 -14.04 -11.74
N ILE A 87 -7.95 -12.88 -11.83
CA ILE A 87 -8.20 -11.77 -10.92
C ILE A 87 -9.12 -10.77 -11.59
N ARG A 88 -10.33 -10.62 -11.07
CA ARG A 88 -11.27 -9.62 -11.56
C ARG A 88 -10.97 -8.26 -10.95
N VAL A 89 -10.24 -7.42 -11.65
CA VAL A 89 -9.91 -6.06 -11.22
C VAL A 89 -11.17 -5.21 -11.13
N LEU A 90 -11.43 -4.61 -9.97
CA LEU A 90 -12.53 -3.67 -9.76
C LEU A 90 -12.12 -2.23 -10.10
N GLY A 91 -10.86 -1.89 -9.88
CA GLY A 91 -10.30 -0.59 -10.22
C GLY A 91 -9.09 -0.21 -9.37
N GLN A 92 -8.47 0.91 -9.74
CA GLN A 92 -7.45 1.54 -8.91
C GLN A 92 -8.16 2.27 -7.76
N PHE A 93 -7.65 2.04 -6.55
CA PHE A 93 -8.09 2.71 -5.33
C PHE A 93 -7.12 3.85 -4.98
N ASP A 94 -7.22 4.42 -3.79
CA ASP A 94 -6.41 5.56 -3.36
C ASP A 94 -4.93 5.19 -3.19
N SER A 95 -4.04 6.16 -3.45
CA SER A 95 -2.59 5.95 -3.32
C SER A 95 -2.05 6.61 -2.06
N ILE A 96 -1.05 5.98 -1.43
CA ILE A 96 -0.30 6.57 -0.32
C ILE A 96 0.99 7.19 -0.84
N TYR A 97 1.26 8.42 -0.39
CA TYR A 97 2.49 9.16 -0.67
C TYR A 97 3.32 9.25 0.59
N GLU A 98 4.42 8.52 0.64
CA GLU A 98 5.32 8.52 1.79
C GLU A 98 6.45 9.55 1.66
N VAL A 99 6.92 10.06 2.80
CA VAL A 99 8.05 11.02 2.86
C VAL A 99 9.35 10.44 2.29
N SER A 100 9.48 9.12 2.27
CA SER A 100 10.61 8.38 1.68
C SER A 100 10.65 8.40 0.15
N HIS A 101 9.85 9.25 -0.49
CA HIS A 101 9.66 9.28 -1.94
C HIS A 101 9.07 7.98 -2.51
N LEU A 102 8.32 7.23 -1.72
CA LEU A 102 7.53 6.09 -2.16
C LEU A 102 6.11 6.55 -2.50
N THR A 103 5.61 6.15 -3.67
CA THR A 103 4.18 6.12 -3.98
C THR A 103 3.73 4.68 -3.93
N MET A 104 2.77 4.37 -3.08
CA MET A 104 2.11 3.07 -3.08
C MET A 104 0.74 3.23 -3.70
N ASN A 105 0.60 2.74 -4.92
CA ASN A 105 -0.69 2.64 -5.62
C ASN A 105 -1.41 1.38 -5.15
N THR A 106 -2.71 1.46 -4.96
CA THR A 106 -3.50 0.29 -4.57
C THR A 106 -4.53 -0.03 -5.64
N VAL A 107 -4.73 -1.31 -5.88
CA VAL A 107 -5.69 -1.84 -6.85
C VAL A 107 -6.58 -2.84 -6.13
N ILE A 108 -7.89 -2.70 -6.28
CA ILE A 108 -8.83 -3.67 -5.71
C ILE A 108 -9.14 -4.73 -6.76
N GLY A 109 -8.99 -6.00 -6.39
CA GLY A 109 -9.34 -7.13 -7.22
C GLY A 109 -10.07 -8.21 -6.45
N VAL A 110 -10.83 -9.03 -7.14
CA VAL A 110 -11.54 -10.19 -6.58
C VAL A 110 -10.86 -11.47 -7.06
N ILE A 111 -10.60 -12.36 -6.12
CA ILE A 111 -10.09 -13.71 -6.33
C ILE A 111 -11.18 -14.65 -5.87
N GLU A 112 -11.49 -15.67 -6.70
CA GLU A 112 -12.47 -16.70 -6.32
C GLU A 112 -11.88 -17.62 -5.26
N GLU A 113 -12.69 -18.07 -4.30
CA GLU A 113 -12.23 -18.89 -3.17
C GLU A 113 -11.52 -20.17 -3.62
N GLU A 114 -12.04 -20.81 -4.67
CA GLU A 114 -11.50 -22.04 -5.28
C GLU A 114 -10.06 -21.86 -5.83
N ASP A 115 -9.67 -20.66 -6.22
CA ASP A 115 -8.31 -20.39 -6.69
C ASP A 115 -7.28 -20.40 -5.55
N LEU A 116 -7.73 -20.24 -4.31
CA LEU A 116 -6.86 -20.32 -3.14
C LEU A 116 -6.36 -21.74 -2.84
N ASP A 117 -7.06 -22.78 -3.32
CA ASP A 117 -6.63 -24.17 -3.17
C ASP A 117 -5.43 -24.51 -4.08
N SER A 118 -5.15 -23.66 -5.06
CA SER A 118 -4.13 -23.91 -6.10
C SER A 118 -2.94 -22.95 -6.04
N LEU A 119 -2.74 -22.23 -4.94
CA LEU A 119 -1.65 -21.27 -4.76
C LEU A 119 -0.27 -21.92 -4.99
N LYS A 120 0.60 -21.18 -5.65
CA LYS A 120 2.01 -21.56 -5.89
C LYS A 120 2.91 -20.47 -5.38
N LEU A 121 3.14 -20.48 -4.08
CA LEU A 121 3.93 -19.46 -3.41
C LEU A 121 5.38 -19.47 -3.90
N ASN A 122 5.95 -18.29 -4.14
CA ASN A 122 7.37 -18.10 -4.35
C ASN A 122 8.09 -18.15 -2.99
N PRO A 123 8.81 -19.23 -2.64
CA PRO A 123 9.35 -19.40 -1.28
C PRO A 123 10.53 -18.47 -0.98
N LYS A 124 10.97 -17.67 -1.94
CA LYS A 124 12.00 -16.64 -1.73
C LYS A 124 11.38 -15.34 -1.23
N GLU A 125 10.10 -15.10 -1.53
CA GLU A 125 9.40 -13.86 -1.27
C GLU A 125 8.23 -14.02 -0.29
N VAL A 126 7.50 -15.13 -0.38
CA VAL A 126 6.30 -15.42 0.42
C VAL A 126 6.49 -16.64 1.29
N GLU A 127 6.21 -16.51 2.58
CA GLU A 127 6.20 -17.59 3.56
C GLU A 127 4.84 -18.28 3.61
N THR A 128 3.77 -17.48 3.68
CA THR A 128 2.38 -17.97 3.75
C THR A 128 1.39 -16.93 3.22
N VAL A 129 0.20 -17.39 2.88
CA VAL A 129 -0.95 -16.56 2.50
C VAL A 129 -2.11 -16.90 3.44
N PHE A 130 -2.89 -15.91 3.83
CA PHE A 130 -4.05 -16.08 4.68
C PHE A 130 -5.12 -15.03 4.36
N THR A 131 -6.33 -15.26 4.81
CA THR A 131 -7.42 -14.30 4.66
C THR A 131 -7.94 -13.86 6.02
N VAL A 132 -8.38 -12.61 6.10
CA VAL A 132 -8.99 -12.03 7.31
C VAL A 132 -10.40 -11.58 6.97
N PRO A 133 -11.43 -11.99 7.73
CA PRO A 133 -12.78 -11.51 7.52
C PRO A 133 -12.86 -9.99 7.60
N TYR A 134 -13.53 -9.36 6.65
CA TYR A 134 -13.74 -7.91 6.64
C TYR A 134 -14.37 -7.40 7.96
N ARG A 135 -15.31 -8.16 8.51
CA ARG A 135 -15.96 -7.85 9.79
C ARG A 135 -14.99 -7.72 10.95
N PHE A 136 -13.83 -8.44 10.91
CA PHE A 136 -12.81 -8.33 11.95
C PHE A 136 -12.32 -6.89 12.09
N PHE A 137 -12.13 -6.18 11.00
CA PHE A 137 -11.67 -4.79 10.99
C PHE A 137 -12.76 -3.80 11.42
N LEU A 138 -14.04 -4.16 11.32
CA LEU A 138 -15.16 -3.38 11.86
C LEU A 138 -15.29 -3.52 13.37
N GLU A 139 -14.99 -4.71 13.90
CA GLU A 139 -15.22 -5.08 15.31
C GLU A 139 -13.97 -4.89 16.19
N THR A 140 -12.78 -4.73 15.57
CA THR A 140 -11.50 -4.68 16.28
C THR A 140 -10.86 -3.31 16.18
N GLU A 141 -10.70 -2.64 17.32
CA GLU A 141 -9.89 -1.42 17.39
C GLU A 141 -8.39 -1.76 17.33
N PRO A 142 -7.61 -1.18 16.40
CA PRO A 142 -6.18 -1.41 16.35
C PRO A 142 -5.45 -0.75 17.50
N ILE A 143 -4.34 -1.33 17.92
CA ILE A 143 -3.36 -0.62 18.74
C ILE A 143 -2.78 0.49 17.87
N ARG A 144 -2.82 1.75 18.34
CA ARG A 144 -2.29 2.90 17.60
C ARG A 144 -1.02 3.41 18.25
N TYR A 145 0.03 3.49 17.48
CA TYR A 145 1.26 4.17 17.87
C TYR A 145 1.43 5.42 17.02
N GLU A 146 1.43 6.57 17.67
CA GLU A 146 1.69 7.86 17.02
C GLU A 146 3.17 8.21 17.11
N TYR A 147 3.74 8.72 16.03
CA TYR A 147 5.14 9.14 15.99
C TYR A 147 5.32 10.43 15.17
N GLU A 148 6.38 11.15 15.49
CA GLU A 148 6.75 12.33 14.75
C GLU A 148 7.73 12.01 13.63
N VAL A 149 7.51 12.64 12.47
CA VAL A 149 8.43 12.61 11.34
C VAL A 149 9.18 13.93 11.32
N VAL A 150 10.44 13.90 11.71
CA VAL A 150 11.30 15.08 11.77
C VAL A 150 12.34 15.03 10.65
N GLN A 151 12.65 16.18 10.08
CA GLN A 151 13.75 16.31 9.15
C GLN A 151 15.07 16.38 9.94
N LYS A 152 15.98 15.46 9.64
CA LYS A 152 17.35 15.54 10.16
C LYS A 152 18.13 16.52 9.29
N VAL A 153 18.46 17.68 9.86
CA VAL A 153 19.07 18.81 9.15
C VAL A 153 20.44 19.15 9.74
N ASP A 154 21.28 18.15 9.89
CA ASP A 154 22.66 18.35 10.31
C ASP A 154 23.40 19.19 9.25
N ASP A 155 24.19 20.17 9.68
CA ASP A 155 25.03 21.03 8.83
C ASP A 155 24.28 21.80 7.73
N PHE A 156 22.99 22.12 7.95
CA PHE A 156 22.23 22.93 6.99
C PHE A 156 22.86 24.34 6.84
N PRO A 157 23.07 24.82 5.61
CA PRO A 157 23.75 26.09 5.35
C PRO A 157 22.79 27.27 5.55
N TYR A 158 22.41 27.57 6.78
CA TYR A 158 21.43 28.61 7.13
C TYR A 158 21.79 29.99 6.56
N GLU A 159 23.08 30.34 6.58
CA GLU A 159 23.58 31.62 6.07
C GLU A 159 23.41 31.73 4.54
N ALA A 160 23.75 30.67 3.80
CA ALA A 160 23.57 30.60 2.36
C ALA A 160 22.10 30.62 1.95
N ALA A 161 21.23 30.05 2.77
CA ALA A 161 19.79 30.05 2.58
C ALA A 161 19.12 31.39 3.00
N GLY A 162 19.85 32.30 3.65
CA GLY A 162 19.31 33.57 4.16
C GLY A 162 18.27 33.39 5.27
N ILE A 163 18.32 32.28 6.02
CA ILE A 163 17.39 31.99 7.09
C ILE A 163 18.12 31.89 8.44
N ARG A 164 17.39 32.11 9.52
CA ARG A 164 17.96 32.10 10.88
C ARG A 164 18.28 30.67 11.32
N LYS A 165 19.28 30.50 12.18
CA LYS A 165 19.68 29.19 12.74
C LYS A 165 18.60 28.56 13.62
N ASP A 166 17.67 29.36 14.17
CA ASP A 166 16.50 28.89 14.93
C ASP A 166 15.25 28.66 14.09
N TYR A 167 15.41 28.50 12.77
CA TYR A 167 14.32 28.18 11.86
C TYR A 167 13.62 26.88 12.27
N ARG A 168 12.30 26.97 12.47
CA ARG A 168 11.49 25.83 12.89
C ARG A 168 11.08 25.00 11.68
N TRP A 169 11.72 23.85 11.52
CA TRP A 169 11.34 22.87 10.52
C TRP A 169 9.98 22.27 10.85
N ARG A 170 9.22 21.94 9.83
CA ARG A 170 7.92 21.27 10.02
C ARG A 170 8.13 19.88 10.60
N VAL A 171 7.35 19.55 11.61
CA VAL A 171 7.24 18.21 12.18
C VAL A 171 5.95 17.60 11.64
N GLY A 172 6.07 16.48 10.97
CA GLY A 172 4.92 15.67 10.55
C GLY A 172 4.48 14.76 11.70
N LYS A 173 3.20 14.44 11.77
CA LYS A 173 2.69 13.36 12.63
C LYS A 173 2.23 12.21 11.74
N ASN A 174 2.52 10.99 12.16
CA ASN A 174 2.06 9.78 11.49
C ASN A 174 1.63 8.76 12.53
N SER A 175 0.86 7.77 12.13
CA SER A 175 0.45 6.68 13.02
C SER A 175 0.74 5.33 12.37
N ALA A 176 1.08 4.37 13.21
CA ALA A 176 1.22 2.96 12.86
C ALA A 176 0.12 2.18 13.59
N PRO A 177 -1.00 1.89 12.92
CA PRO A 177 -1.99 0.98 13.44
C PRO A 177 -1.46 -0.45 13.42
N ILE A 178 -1.87 -1.27 14.41
CA ILE A 178 -1.44 -2.65 14.57
C ILE A 178 -2.68 -3.49 14.90
N PHE A 179 -2.98 -4.47 14.06
CA PHE A 179 -3.99 -5.48 14.29
C PHE A 179 -3.34 -6.83 14.61
N HIS A 180 -3.89 -7.55 15.56
CA HIS A 180 -3.54 -8.93 15.86
C HIS A 180 -4.69 -9.82 15.44
N TYR A 181 -4.48 -10.67 14.44
CA TYR A 181 -5.46 -11.66 13.97
C TYR A 181 -4.98 -13.07 14.28
N GLY A 182 -5.87 -13.90 14.83
CA GLY A 182 -5.52 -15.24 15.30
C GLY A 182 -4.88 -15.24 16.69
N GLU A 183 -4.53 -16.43 17.17
CA GLU A 183 -3.98 -16.64 18.52
C GLU A 183 -2.72 -17.51 18.49
N GLY A 184 -1.94 -17.45 19.57
CA GLY A 184 -0.76 -18.29 19.77
C GLY A 184 0.28 -18.18 18.67
N SER A 185 0.71 -19.32 18.14
CA SER A 185 1.69 -19.42 17.05
C SER A 185 1.16 -18.96 15.70
N ASP A 186 -0.16 -18.97 15.53
CA ASP A 186 -0.82 -18.68 14.26
C ASP A 186 -1.25 -17.22 14.16
N ARG A 187 -0.86 -16.41 15.16
CA ARG A 187 -1.16 -14.98 15.20
C ARG A 187 -0.43 -14.23 14.09
N GLN A 188 -1.23 -13.54 13.27
CA GLN A 188 -0.76 -12.64 12.23
C GLN A 188 -0.79 -11.19 12.73
N ILE A 189 0.24 -10.42 12.39
CA ILE A 189 0.35 -9.01 12.78
C ILE A 189 0.27 -8.16 11.53
N ILE A 190 -0.85 -7.47 11.35
CA ILE A 190 -1.07 -6.52 10.26
C ILE A 190 -0.79 -5.13 10.81
N TRP A 191 0.25 -4.45 10.32
CA TRP A 191 0.68 -3.19 10.89
C TRP A 191 1.18 -2.19 9.85
N GLY A 192 1.46 -0.98 10.28
CA GLY A 192 2.13 0.04 9.47
C GLY A 192 1.34 0.42 8.22
N LEU A 193 2.00 0.36 7.05
CA LEU A 193 1.41 0.77 5.79
C LEU A 193 0.25 -0.14 5.36
N THR A 194 0.40 -1.44 5.53
CA THR A 194 -0.64 -2.44 5.22
C THR A 194 -1.90 -2.19 6.05
N ALA A 195 -1.76 -2.01 7.36
CA ALA A 195 -2.89 -1.71 8.23
C ALA A 195 -3.54 -0.34 7.91
N ARG A 196 -2.75 0.67 7.52
CA ARG A 196 -3.30 1.98 7.09
C ARG A 196 -4.15 1.86 5.83
N ILE A 197 -3.68 1.09 4.85
CA ILE A 197 -4.43 0.82 3.61
C ILE A 197 -5.72 0.06 3.94
N THR A 198 -5.65 -0.98 4.77
CA THR A 198 -6.82 -1.75 5.21
C THR A 198 -7.85 -0.87 5.90
N MET A 199 -7.43 -0.05 6.86
CA MET A 199 -8.33 0.87 7.58
C MET A 199 -8.99 1.87 6.64
N TRP A 200 -8.24 2.43 5.71
CA TRP A 200 -8.76 3.36 4.71
C TRP A 200 -9.79 2.69 3.80
N LEU A 201 -9.52 1.46 3.35
CA LEU A 201 -10.48 0.67 2.59
C LEU A 201 -11.78 0.45 3.36
N VAL A 202 -11.68 0.02 4.62
CA VAL A 202 -12.84 -0.23 5.48
C VAL A 202 -13.65 1.03 5.67
N GLU A 203 -13.01 2.15 6.01
CA GLU A 203 -13.66 3.46 6.17
C GLU A 203 -14.43 3.87 4.91
N LYS A 204 -13.79 3.79 3.73
CA LYS A 204 -14.44 4.19 2.47
C LYS A 204 -15.57 3.28 2.03
N LEU A 205 -15.48 1.99 2.33
CA LEU A 205 -16.57 1.06 2.04
C LEU A 205 -17.79 1.29 2.96
N GLU A 206 -17.56 1.58 4.26
CA GLU A 206 -18.67 1.90 5.16
C GLU A 206 -19.33 3.25 4.83
N GLU A 207 -18.55 4.30 4.54
CA GLU A 207 -19.09 5.58 4.04
C GLU A 207 -19.96 5.39 2.79
N ALA A 208 -19.55 4.53 1.86
CA ALA A 208 -20.30 4.26 0.64
C ALA A 208 -21.62 3.48 0.89
N LYS A 209 -21.70 2.68 1.96
CA LYS A 209 -22.94 2.01 2.37
C LYS A 209 -23.94 3.02 2.94
N GLU A 210 -23.50 3.93 3.80
CA GLU A 210 -24.34 4.95 4.42
C GLU A 210 -25.01 5.85 3.38
N GLN A 211 -24.24 6.32 2.37
CA GLN A 211 -24.73 7.17 1.30
C GLN A 211 -25.79 6.53 0.40
N LYS A 212 -25.90 5.20 0.36
CA LYS A 212 -26.93 4.49 -0.43
C LYS A 212 -28.25 4.31 0.33
N HIS A 213 -28.28 4.62 1.62
CA HIS A 213 -29.46 4.52 2.47
C HIS A 213 -30.13 5.87 2.76
N GLU A 214 -29.55 6.99 2.27
CA GLU A 214 -30.16 8.30 2.19
C GLU A 214 -30.79 8.55 0.80
#